data_ff620f45d14c8c6e2cf3fad818f0a780
#
_entry.id   ff620f45d14c8c6e2cf3fad818f0a780
#
_cell.length_a   1.000
_cell.length_b   1.000
_cell.length_c   1.000
_cell.angle_alpha   90.00
_cell.angle_beta   90.00
_cell.angle_gamma   90.00
#
_symmetry.space_group_name_H-M   'P 1'
#
loop_
_entity.id
_entity.type
_entity.pdbx_description
1 polymer ?
#
loop_
_entity_poly.entity_id
_entity_poly.type
_entity_poly.pdbx_seq_one_letter_code
_entity_poly.pdbx_strand_id
1 'polypeptide(L)'
;MAAITPSYTIVNPSYIAPEMIIGYQQASGAFETIASGNPQVRLGVGDQYVYMRRLDIRTQTTSSQSGNGNQLPSVALDAKMISTPTYLFRCRGIYDHHDMAAAGNWNFALPEAQRLGMRQGIFQQLRSALLYGMNPAGGEGLLNTAGATTESLPPDSNGNTTVLTYDHGQMAVYLLGHVQAALTRTMQLGRQQRVVILGPQRVLGAMEIQQIVQLTSYQRPGGGTDTVGGTVKEVLKGANVQVDWVYDDTLIGAGAGGTDAVVITIPEVEVPMVNSTVNTNEFAKLTPSLAANALMFTDMAAPREIPTPIAGGAIDVLSEMRSTAGWAVRPEAITILSMDYSA
;
A
#
# COMPACT_ATOMS: atom_id res chain seq x y z
N MET A 1 -12.34 30.89 -12.43
CA MET A 1 -13.39 30.48 -11.49
C MET A 1 -14.44 29.72 -12.27
N ALA A 2 -14.52 28.42 -12.10
CA ALA A 2 -15.60 27.63 -12.68
C ALA A 2 -16.87 27.92 -11.87
N ALA A 3 -17.91 28.41 -12.52
CA ALA A 3 -19.20 28.63 -11.91
C ALA A 3 -19.79 27.26 -11.58
N ILE A 4 -19.98 26.98 -10.28
CA ILE A 4 -20.73 25.80 -9.84
C ILE A 4 -22.18 26.13 -10.10
N THR A 5 -22.74 25.58 -11.17
CA THR A 5 -24.17 25.62 -11.43
C THR A 5 -24.85 24.68 -10.45
N PRO A 6 -25.80 25.14 -9.62
CA PRO A 6 -26.58 24.25 -8.78
C PRO A 6 -27.37 23.30 -9.66
N SER A 7 -27.27 22.02 -9.40
CA SER A 7 -28.07 21.00 -10.08
C SER A 7 -29.52 21.08 -9.59
N TYR A 8 -30.42 21.60 -10.43
CA TYR A 8 -31.86 21.51 -10.14
C TYR A 8 -32.34 20.09 -10.41
N THR A 9 -32.84 19.44 -9.38
CA THR A 9 -33.50 18.15 -9.54
C THR A 9 -34.98 18.40 -9.86
N ILE A 10 -35.37 18.19 -11.11
CA ILE A 10 -36.78 18.25 -11.51
C ILE A 10 -37.42 16.93 -11.15
N VAL A 11 -38.35 16.94 -10.19
CA VAL A 11 -39.13 15.76 -9.79
C VAL A 11 -40.43 15.73 -10.51
N ASN A 12 -40.62 14.75 -11.37
CA ASN A 12 -41.96 14.37 -11.84
C ASN A 12 -42.66 13.59 -10.71
N PRO A 13 -44.01 13.78 -10.51
CA PRO A 13 -44.79 13.05 -9.52
C PRO A 13 -44.92 11.59 -9.95
N SER A 14 -43.95 10.80 -9.74
CA SER A 14 -43.90 9.36 -9.97
C SER A 14 -43.48 8.69 -8.65
N TYR A 15 -43.79 7.43 -8.53
CA TYR A 15 -43.41 6.63 -7.36
C TYR A 15 -41.90 6.72 -7.12
N ILE A 16 -41.54 7.18 -5.95
CA ILE A 16 -40.14 7.26 -5.52
C ILE A 16 -39.87 6.00 -4.69
N ALA A 17 -38.97 5.14 -5.19
CA ALA A 17 -38.51 4.01 -4.39
C ALA A 17 -37.78 4.52 -3.13
N PRO A 18 -38.08 3.96 -1.95
CA PRO A 18 -37.45 4.40 -0.72
C PRO A 18 -35.93 4.07 -0.67
N GLU A 19 -35.49 3.22 -1.58
CA GLU A 19 -34.10 2.81 -1.67
C GLU A 19 -33.29 3.80 -2.52
N MET A 20 -32.22 4.31 -1.96
CA MET A 20 -31.29 5.20 -2.64
C MET A 20 -30.08 4.42 -3.16
N ILE A 21 -29.83 4.54 -4.46
CA ILE A 21 -28.63 3.97 -5.06
C ILE A 21 -27.51 4.98 -4.90
N ILE A 22 -26.53 4.64 -4.09
CA ILE A 22 -25.32 5.45 -3.88
C ILE A 22 -24.24 4.91 -4.80
N GLY A 23 -23.83 5.71 -5.80
CA GLY A 23 -22.69 5.40 -6.65
C GLY A 23 -21.38 5.84 -5.97
N TYR A 24 -20.52 4.90 -5.63
CA TYR A 24 -19.18 5.21 -5.16
C TYR A 24 -18.16 4.90 -6.24
N GLN A 25 -17.11 5.73 -6.33
CA GLN A 25 -15.88 5.27 -6.94
C GLN A 25 -15.26 4.23 -6.02
N GLN A 26 -14.91 3.10 -6.60
CA GLN A 26 -14.37 1.97 -5.85
C GLN A 26 -13.08 2.39 -5.15
N ALA A 27 -13.09 2.23 -3.86
CA ALA A 27 -11.92 2.49 -3.06
C ALA A 27 -10.94 1.32 -3.20
N SER A 28 -9.67 1.61 -3.49
CA SER A 28 -8.63 0.59 -3.52
C SER A 28 -8.46 -0.08 -2.16
N GLY A 29 -8.41 -1.40 -2.12
CA GLY A 29 -8.09 -2.17 -0.91
C GLY A 29 -6.62 -2.13 -0.51
N ALA A 30 -5.78 -1.52 -1.34
CA ALA A 30 -4.34 -1.44 -1.15
C ALA A 30 -3.96 -0.75 0.17
N PHE A 31 -4.66 0.33 0.52
CA PHE A 31 -4.39 1.09 1.73
C PHE A 31 -4.51 0.23 2.99
N GLU A 32 -5.60 -0.51 3.13
CA GLU A 32 -5.85 -1.34 4.31
C GLU A 32 -4.88 -2.51 4.40
N THR A 33 -4.49 -3.05 3.27
CA THR A 33 -3.64 -4.23 3.21
C THR A 33 -2.17 -3.91 3.43
N ILE A 34 -1.66 -2.83 2.83
CA ILE A 34 -0.23 -2.46 2.90
C ILE A 34 0.09 -1.75 4.21
N ALA A 35 -0.76 -0.83 4.61
CA ALA A 35 -0.55 -0.02 5.82
C ALA A 35 -1.24 -0.62 7.05
N SER A 36 -1.72 -1.85 6.97
CA SER A 36 -2.50 -2.55 8.02
C SER A 36 -3.75 -1.78 8.49
N GLY A 37 -4.23 -0.84 7.67
CA GLY A 37 -5.41 -0.02 7.96
C GLY A 37 -5.29 0.92 9.18
N ASN A 38 -4.21 0.81 9.95
CA ASN A 38 -4.00 1.57 11.17
C ASN A 38 -2.79 2.49 11.04
N PRO A 39 -2.95 3.80 11.26
CA PRO A 39 -1.81 4.71 11.33
C PRO A 39 -0.95 4.35 12.54
N GLN A 40 0.36 4.37 12.36
CA GLN A 40 1.30 4.04 13.43
C GLN A 40 1.35 5.10 14.54
N VAL A 41 1.11 6.35 14.17
CA VAL A 41 1.08 7.48 15.09
C VAL A 41 -0.12 8.34 14.75
N ARG A 42 -0.82 8.85 15.77
CA ARG A 42 -1.91 9.79 15.59
C ARG A 42 -1.37 11.21 15.56
N LEU A 43 -1.69 11.95 14.51
CA LEU A 43 -1.28 13.33 14.32
C LEU A 43 -2.25 14.31 15.02
N GLY A 44 -1.69 15.36 15.59
CA GLY A 44 -2.42 16.57 15.94
C GLY A 44 -2.58 17.50 14.72
N VAL A 45 -3.49 18.46 14.82
CA VAL A 45 -3.75 19.43 13.73
C VAL A 45 -2.51 20.28 13.41
N GLY A 46 -1.64 20.50 14.37
CA GLY A 46 -0.44 21.35 14.26
C GLY A 46 0.83 20.65 13.82
N ASP A 47 0.83 19.33 13.73
CA ASP A 47 2.05 18.55 13.47
C ASP A 47 2.48 18.66 12.01
N GLN A 48 3.61 19.32 11.75
CA GLN A 48 4.11 19.57 10.40
C GLN A 48 5.06 18.47 9.90
N TYR A 49 5.73 17.76 10.79
CA TYR A 49 6.67 16.70 10.47
C TYR A 49 6.52 15.51 11.41
N VAL A 50 6.76 14.33 10.88
CA VAL A 50 6.91 13.10 11.66
C VAL A 50 8.36 12.69 11.65
N TYR A 51 8.92 12.40 12.83
CA TYR A 51 10.30 11.96 13.00
C TYR A 51 10.35 10.54 13.51
N MET A 52 11.16 9.71 12.87
CA MET A 52 11.43 8.35 13.31
C MET A 52 12.94 8.16 13.51
N ARG A 53 13.30 7.45 14.56
CA ARG A 53 14.71 7.08 14.83
C ARG A 53 14.99 5.73 14.18
N ARG A 54 16.02 5.66 13.36
CA ARG A 54 16.58 4.42 12.80
C ARG A 54 17.95 4.19 13.42
N LEU A 55 18.15 3.00 13.97
CA LEU A 55 19.43 2.57 14.52
C LEU A 55 19.95 1.41 13.68
N ASP A 56 21.06 1.64 12.98
CA ASP A 56 21.76 0.62 12.22
C ASP A 56 22.95 0.10 13.04
N ILE A 57 22.91 -1.16 13.43
CA ILE A 57 23.96 -1.81 14.21
C ILE A 57 24.80 -2.66 13.25
N ARG A 58 26.08 -2.34 13.13
CA ARG A 58 27.02 -3.12 12.34
C ARG A 58 28.00 -3.79 13.28
N THR A 59 28.03 -5.11 13.26
CA THR A 59 28.96 -5.92 14.05
C THR A 59 29.95 -6.59 13.11
N GLN A 60 31.26 -6.41 13.38
CA GLN A 60 32.31 -7.20 12.77
C GLN A 60 32.92 -8.06 13.85
N THR A 61 32.90 -9.38 13.66
CA THR A 61 33.57 -10.32 14.56
C THR A 61 34.68 -11.02 13.80
N THR A 62 35.88 -11.07 14.37
CA THR A 62 36.98 -11.89 13.87
C THR A 62 37.30 -12.93 14.92
N SER A 63 37.53 -14.16 14.50
CA SER A 63 38.10 -15.20 15.37
C SER A 63 39.59 -15.19 15.23
N SER A 64 40.32 -15.01 16.32
CA SER A 64 41.79 -15.09 16.34
C SER A 64 42.22 -16.05 17.42
N GLN A 65 43.14 -16.97 17.10
CA GLN A 65 43.80 -17.85 18.07
C GLN A 65 44.83 -17.13 18.92
N SER A 66 45.34 -16.01 18.45
CA SER A 66 46.34 -15.21 19.18
C SER A 66 45.69 -13.95 19.72
N GLY A 67 45.76 -13.75 21.03
CA GLY A 67 45.17 -12.60 21.73
C GLY A 67 45.84 -11.25 21.42
N ASN A 68 46.09 -10.93 20.14
CA ASN A 68 46.59 -9.61 19.74
C ASN A 68 45.50 -8.57 19.89
N GLY A 69 45.47 -7.89 21.02
CA GLY A 69 44.48 -6.89 21.39
C GLY A 69 44.37 -5.67 20.47
N ASN A 70 45.29 -5.50 19.51
CA ASN A 70 45.28 -4.36 18.57
C ASN A 70 44.36 -4.55 17.34
N GLN A 71 43.70 -5.71 17.20
CA GLN A 71 42.82 -6.02 16.08
C GLN A 71 41.43 -6.47 16.54
N LEU A 72 40.97 -5.98 17.68
CA LEU A 72 39.62 -6.28 18.14
C LEU A 72 38.58 -5.61 17.23
N PRO A 73 37.63 -6.37 16.71
CA PRO A 73 36.57 -5.81 15.91
C PRO A 73 35.69 -4.86 16.74
N SER A 74 35.30 -3.77 16.15
CA SER A 74 34.43 -2.77 16.79
C SER A 74 33.00 -2.91 16.38
N VAL A 75 32.11 -2.64 17.30
CA VAL A 75 30.67 -2.46 17.01
C VAL A 75 30.46 -1.00 16.63
N ALA A 76 29.98 -0.75 15.41
CA ALA A 76 29.61 0.59 14.96
C ALA A 76 28.10 0.75 15.09
N LEU A 77 27.68 1.80 15.78
CA LEU A 77 26.28 2.22 15.91
C LEU A 77 26.07 3.47 15.05
N ASP A 78 25.20 3.40 14.07
CA ASP A 78 24.79 4.56 13.26
C ASP A 78 23.32 4.87 13.56
N ALA A 79 23.07 6.00 14.21
CA ALA A 79 21.75 6.46 14.55
C ALA A 79 21.32 7.57 13.58
N LYS A 80 20.27 7.34 12.82
CA LYS A 80 19.71 8.30 11.88
C LYS A 80 18.29 8.71 12.29
N MET A 81 17.97 9.96 12.06
CA MET A 81 16.62 10.47 12.18
C MET A 81 16.02 10.59 10.78
N ILE A 82 14.95 9.87 10.52
CA ILE A 82 14.18 9.95 9.28
C ILE A 82 13.01 10.85 9.55
N SER A 83 12.74 11.81 8.67
CA SER A 83 11.60 12.72 8.78
C SER A 83 10.77 12.72 7.50
N THR A 84 9.47 12.86 7.66
CA THR A 84 8.54 13.05 6.54
C THR A 84 7.61 14.21 6.84
N PRO A 85 7.29 15.06 5.85
CA PRO A 85 6.34 16.15 6.02
C PRO A 85 4.92 15.63 6.13
N THR A 86 4.06 16.41 6.74
CA THR A 86 2.62 16.15 6.79
C THR A 86 1.87 17.08 5.86
N TYR A 87 0.82 16.58 5.26
CA TYR A 87 -0.03 17.30 4.32
C TYR A 87 -1.43 17.49 4.90
N LEU A 88 -2.06 18.61 4.60
CA LEU A 88 -3.41 18.92 5.04
C LEU A 88 -4.38 18.74 3.87
N PHE A 89 -5.21 17.72 3.96
CA PHE A 89 -6.28 17.43 3.00
C PHE A 89 -7.56 18.13 3.44
N ARG A 90 -8.21 18.82 2.51
CA ARG A 90 -9.40 19.61 2.80
C ARG A 90 -10.48 19.34 1.77
N CYS A 91 -11.69 19.23 2.27
CA CYS A 91 -12.89 19.14 1.45
C CYS A 91 -13.95 20.08 2.01
N ARG A 92 -14.72 20.73 1.15
CA ARG A 92 -15.71 21.71 1.53
C ARG A 92 -17.08 21.33 1.02
N GLY A 93 -18.10 21.39 1.88
CA GLY A 93 -19.49 21.25 1.54
C GLY A 93 -20.27 22.49 1.95
N ILE A 94 -21.15 22.97 1.07
CA ILE A 94 -22.03 24.13 1.34
C ILE A 94 -23.45 23.67 1.09
N TYR A 95 -24.35 23.99 2.02
CA TYR A 95 -25.78 23.79 1.86
C TYR A 95 -26.55 24.92 2.54
N ASP A 96 -27.72 25.26 2.00
CA ASP A 96 -28.58 26.24 2.58
C ASP A 96 -29.87 25.62 3.14
N HIS A 97 -30.71 26.46 3.75
CA HIS A 97 -31.98 26.03 4.34
C HIS A 97 -32.99 25.59 3.26
N HIS A 98 -32.90 26.10 2.04
CA HIS A 98 -33.75 25.70 0.93
C HIS A 98 -33.39 24.30 0.45
N ASP A 99 -32.06 24.01 0.36
CA ASP A 99 -31.56 22.67 0.01
C ASP A 99 -31.98 21.64 1.05
N MET A 100 -31.90 21.99 2.33
CA MET A 100 -32.36 21.14 3.44
C MET A 100 -33.89 20.88 3.38
N ALA A 101 -34.68 21.92 3.09
CA ALA A 101 -36.11 21.79 2.97
C ALA A 101 -36.51 20.91 1.76
N ALA A 102 -35.83 21.10 0.61
CA ALA A 102 -36.02 20.27 -0.57
C ALA A 102 -35.66 18.81 -0.32
N ALA A 103 -34.51 18.57 0.34
CA ALA A 103 -34.09 17.24 0.73
C ALA A 103 -35.05 16.58 1.74
N GLY A 104 -35.60 17.36 2.68
CA GLY A 104 -36.60 16.90 3.64
C GLY A 104 -37.86 16.38 2.99
N ASN A 105 -38.29 16.99 1.88
CA ASN A 105 -39.45 16.52 1.10
C ASN A 105 -39.20 15.12 0.48
N TRP A 106 -37.94 14.74 0.35
CA TRP A 106 -37.51 13.43 -0.18
C TRP A 106 -37.09 12.46 0.92
N ASN A 107 -37.29 12.83 2.18
CA ASN A 107 -36.81 12.07 3.33
C ASN A 107 -35.28 11.79 3.27
N PHE A 108 -34.51 12.77 2.78
CA PHE A 108 -33.10 12.65 2.54
C PHE A 108 -32.29 13.54 3.50
N ALA A 109 -31.36 12.93 4.24
CA ALA A 109 -30.47 13.64 5.18
C ALA A 109 -29.28 14.28 4.44
N LEU A 110 -29.49 15.43 3.80
CA LEU A 110 -28.48 16.13 3.00
C LEU A 110 -27.17 16.41 3.74
N PRO A 111 -27.15 16.89 5.02
CA PRO A 111 -25.92 17.14 5.74
C PRO A 111 -25.07 15.86 5.95
N GLU A 112 -25.72 14.73 6.23
CA GLU A 112 -25.05 13.46 6.44
C GLU A 112 -24.45 12.91 5.14
N ALA A 113 -25.19 13.03 4.04
CA ALA A 113 -24.70 12.64 2.73
C ALA A 113 -23.49 13.47 2.28
N GLN A 114 -23.51 14.78 2.53
CA GLN A 114 -22.36 15.63 2.27
C GLN A 114 -21.16 15.28 3.14
N ARG A 115 -21.37 15.01 4.43
CA ARG A 115 -20.30 14.53 5.31
C ARG A 115 -19.67 13.25 4.80
N LEU A 116 -20.50 12.29 4.40
CA LEU A 116 -20.03 11.02 3.84
C LEU A 116 -19.20 11.26 2.57
N GLY A 117 -19.69 12.10 1.67
CA GLY A 117 -18.99 12.48 0.44
C GLY A 117 -17.65 13.16 0.71
N MET A 118 -17.59 14.11 1.66
CA MET A 118 -16.37 14.79 2.04
C MET A 118 -15.34 13.82 2.64
N ARG A 119 -15.75 12.94 3.55
CA ARG A 119 -14.88 11.91 4.14
C ARG A 119 -14.34 10.97 3.06
N GLN A 120 -15.19 10.53 2.16
CA GLN A 120 -14.78 9.66 1.06
C GLN A 120 -13.77 10.35 0.15
N GLY A 121 -13.98 11.62 -0.20
CA GLY A 121 -13.04 12.40 -1.01
C GLY A 121 -11.66 12.52 -0.33
N ILE A 122 -11.63 12.77 0.98
CA ILE A 122 -10.39 12.82 1.77
C ILE A 122 -9.70 11.45 1.76
N PHE A 123 -10.42 10.36 1.99
CA PHE A 123 -9.83 9.02 1.97
C PHE A 123 -9.32 8.59 0.59
N GLN A 124 -9.98 8.98 -0.48
CA GLN A 124 -9.47 8.74 -1.84
C GLN A 124 -8.15 9.49 -2.07
N GLN A 125 -8.07 10.73 -1.61
CA GLN A 125 -6.84 11.52 -1.71
C GLN A 125 -5.70 10.93 -0.86
N LEU A 126 -6.01 10.42 0.34
CA LEU A 126 -5.04 9.73 1.19
C LEU A 126 -4.47 8.47 0.51
N ARG A 127 -5.31 7.70 -0.17
CA ARG A 127 -4.87 6.53 -0.94
C ARG A 127 -3.95 6.91 -2.09
N SER A 128 -4.31 7.95 -2.82
CA SER A 128 -3.46 8.49 -3.87
C SER A 128 -2.11 8.95 -3.29
N ALA A 129 -2.13 9.64 -2.15
CA ALA A 129 -0.91 10.06 -1.47
C ALA A 129 -0.07 8.89 -0.95
N LEU A 130 -0.70 7.76 -0.55
CA LEU A 130 0.01 6.55 -0.13
C LEU A 130 0.74 5.90 -1.30
N LEU A 131 0.09 5.78 -2.46
CA LEU A 131 0.64 5.10 -3.63
C LEU A 131 1.62 5.98 -4.41
N TYR A 132 1.21 7.20 -4.71
CA TYR A 132 1.95 8.10 -5.62
C TYR A 132 2.77 9.16 -4.89
N GLY A 133 2.51 9.38 -3.58
CA GLY A 133 3.12 10.46 -2.81
C GLY A 133 2.56 11.84 -3.18
N MET A 134 2.91 12.82 -2.38
CA MET A 134 2.64 14.25 -2.66
C MET A 134 3.87 14.93 -3.27
N ASN A 135 5.05 14.43 -2.94
CA ASN A 135 6.32 14.83 -3.52
C ASN A 135 7.07 13.60 -4.06
N PRO A 136 6.72 13.11 -5.27
CA PRO A 136 7.34 11.93 -5.87
C PRO A 136 8.86 12.05 -6.00
N ALA A 137 9.36 13.26 -6.34
CA ALA A 137 10.80 13.52 -6.45
C ALA A 137 11.54 13.37 -5.11
N GLY A 138 10.85 13.50 -4.00
CA GLY A 138 11.37 13.27 -2.64
C GLY A 138 11.33 11.81 -2.21
N GLY A 139 10.89 10.88 -3.07
CA GLY A 139 10.78 9.45 -2.75
C GLY A 139 9.55 9.09 -1.89
N GLU A 140 8.56 9.96 -1.85
CA GLU A 140 7.30 9.70 -1.18
C GLU A 140 6.38 8.83 -2.05
N GLY A 141 5.57 8.02 -1.38
CA GLY A 141 4.66 7.08 -2.02
C GLY A 141 5.30 5.74 -2.33
N LEU A 142 4.46 4.71 -2.39
CA LEU A 142 4.91 3.33 -2.61
C LEU A 142 5.67 3.18 -3.94
N LEU A 143 5.17 3.78 -5.01
CA LEU A 143 5.75 3.67 -6.36
C LEU A 143 7.03 4.49 -6.57
N ASN A 144 7.28 5.50 -5.72
CA ASN A 144 8.42 6.40 -5.84
C ASN A 144 9.47 6.18 -4.75
N THR A 145 9.34 5.08 -3.99
CA THR A 145 10.22 4.77 -2.87
C THR A 145 11.68 4.68 -3.31
N ALA A 146 12.51 5.58 -2.81
CA ALA A 146 13.95 5.55 -3.06
C ALA A 146 14.58 4.30 -2.43
N GLY A 147 15.31 3.51 -3.23
CA GLY A 147 15.94 2.27 -2.78
C GLY A 147 15.05 1.02 -2.89
N ALA A 148 13.81 1.13 -3.35
CA ALA A 148 13.04 -0.02 -3.77
C ALA A 148 13.66 -0.66 -5.04
N THR A 149 13.50 -1.98 -5.17
CA THR A 149 13.93 -2.66 -6.40
C THR A 149 12.89 -2.44 -7.48
N THR A 150 13.31 -1.92 -8.64
CA THR A 150 12.43 -1.71 -9.79
C THR A 150 12.91 -2.55 -10.95
N GLU A 151 12.04 -3.35 -11.54
CA GLU A 151 12.37 -4.19 -12.69
C GLU A 151 11.21 -4.20 -13.69
N SER A 152 11.55 -4.36 -14.97
CA SER A 152 10.59 -4.59 -16.04
C SER A 152 10.57 -6.07 -16.38
N LEU A 153 9.40 -6.59 -16.78
CA LEU A 153 9.26 -7.98 -17.21
C LEU A 153 10.23 -8.25 -18.36
N PRO A 154 11.21 -9.16 -18.19
CA PRO A 154 12.13 -9.52 -19.26
C PRO A 154 11.37 -10.34 -20.33
N PRO A 155 11.85 -10.42 -21.57
CA PRO A 155 11.26 -11.31 -22.56
C PRO A 155 11.37 -12.77 -22.12
N ASP A 156 10.34 -13.57 -22.42
CA ASP A 156 10.36 -15.01 -22.18
C ASP A 156 11.28 -15.74 -23.20
N SER A 157 11.37 -17.07 -23.12
CA SER A 157 12.17 -17.89 -24.03
C SER A 157 11.72 -17.79 -25.51
N ASN A 158 10.50 -17.32 -25.75
CA ASN A 158 9.94 -17.11 -27.09
C ASN A 158 10.04 -15.64 -27.54
N GLY A 159 10.55 -14.73 -26.69
CA GLY A 159 10.70 -13.31 -26.96
C GLY A 159 9.46 -12.48 -26.61
N ASN A 160 8.45 -13.06 -25.95
CA ASN A 160 7.25 -12.32 -25.54
C ASN A 160 7.54 -11.48 -24.28
N THR A 161 6.98 -10.28 -24.24
CA THR A 161 7.14 -9.33 -23.14
C THR A 161 5.82 -8.97 -22.47
N THR A 162 4.68 -9.43 -23.01
CA THR A 162 3.36 -9.08 -22.50
C THR A 162 2.79 -10.20 -21.63
N VAL A 163 2.10 -9.84 -20.56
CA VAL A 163 1.53 -10.81 -19.59
C VAL A 163 0.65 -11.86 -20.26
N LEU A 164 -0.11 -11.48 -21.30
CA LEU A 164 -1.06 -12.38 -21.94
C LEU A 164 -0.38 -13.46 -22.80
N THR A 165 0.77 -13.17 -23.40
CA THR A 165 1.48 -14.08 -24.32
C THR A 165 2.69 -14.73 -23.67
N TYR A 166 3.03 -14.32 -22.45
CA TYR A 166 4.19 -14.81 -21.71
C TYR A 166 4.05 -16.30 -21.34
N ASP A 167 5.15 -17.02 -21.33
CA ASP A 167 5.17 -18.38 -20.82
C ASP A 167 4.78 -18.44 -19.34
N HIS A 168 3.70 -19.14 -19.05
CA HIS A 168 3.09 -19.15 -17.71
C HIS A 168 4.01 -19.78 -16.65
N GLY A 169 4.79 -20.78 -17.03
CA GLY A 169 5.77 -21.41 -16.13
C GLY A 169 6.90 -20.43 -15.77
N GLN A 170 7.41 -19.69 -16.75
CA GLN A 170 8.43 -18.69 -16.53
C GLN A 170 7.89 -17.50 -15.72
N MET A 171 6.63 -17.10 -15.93
CA MET A 171 5.98 -16.07 -15.12
C MET A 171 5.90 -16.46 -13.64
N ALA A 172 5.53 -17.71 -13.34
CA ALA A 172 5.49 -18.18 -11.96
C ALA A 172 6.88 -18.17 -11.32
N VAL A 173 7.91 -18.63 -12.04
CA VAL A 173 9.30 -18.60 -11.57
C VAL A 173 9.80 -17.17 -11.36
N TYR A 174 9.45 -16.26 -12.26
CA TYR A 174 9.80 -14.84 -12.15
C TYR A 174 9.22 -14.22 -10.87
N LEU A 175 7.93 -14.38 -10.62
CA LEU A 175 7.29 -13.86 -9.40
C LEU A 175 7.88 -14.50 -8.13
N LEU A 176 8.06 -15.84 -8.13
CA LEU A 176 8.68 -16.54 -7.00
C LEU A 176 10.09 -16.02 -6.71
N GLY A 177 10.88 -15.79 -7.76
CA GLY A 177 12.22 -15.24 -7.64
C GLY A 177 12.23 -13.88 -6.96
N HIS A 178 11.30 -12.98 -7.32
CA HIS A 178 11.20 -11.66 -6.69
C HIS A 178 10.72 -11.73 -5.24
N VAL A 179 9.76 -12.60 -4.93
CA VAL A 179 9.34 -12.81 -3.54
C VAL A 179 10.48 -13.35 -2.69
N GLN A 180 11.20 -14.36 -3.17
CA GLN A 180 12.36 -14.91 -2.46
C GLN A 180 13.48 -13.88 -2.31
N ALA A 181 13.75 -13.08 -3.34
CA ALA A 181 14.73 -12.00 -3.27
C ALA A 181 14.36 -10.94 -2.22
N ALA A 182 13.07 -10.56 -2.13
CA ALA A 182 12.57 -9.65 -1.11
C ALA A 182 12.73 -10.23 0.31
N LEU A 183 12.38 -11.51 0.50
CA LEU A 183 12.55 -12.22 1.78
C LEU A 183 14.03 -12.33 2.17
N THR A 184 14.92 -12.55 1.22
CA THR A 184 16.36 -12.63 1.46
C THR A 184 16.92 -11.25 1.85
N ARG A 185 16.55 -10.18 1.13
CA ARG A 185 17.00 -8.82 1.44
C ARG A 185 16.56 -8.36 2.84
N THR A 186 15.37 -8.79 3.25
CA THR A 186 14.82 -8.47 4.58
C THR A 186 15.21 -9.46 5.67
N MET A 187 16.00 -10.49 5.34
CA MET A 187 16.39 -11.59 6.24
C MET A 187 15.18 -12.33 6.86
N GLN A 188 14.08 -12.42 6.12
CA GLN A 188 12.85 -13.07 6.58
C GLN A 188 12.69 -14.50 6.05
N LEU A 189 13.63 -15.00 5.27
CA LEU A 189 13.59 -16.34 4.71
C LEU A 189 13.50 -17.41 5.82
N GLY A 190 12.56 -18.33 5.69
CA GLY A 190 12.32 -19.41 6.66
C GLY A 190 11.46 -19.03 7.87
N ARG A 191 10.91 -17.82 7.91
CA ARG A 191 9.96 -17.38 8.93
C ARG A 191 8.54 -17.36 8.38
N GLN A 192 7.57 -17.42 9.28
CA GLN A 192 6.18 -17.16 8.88
C GLN A 192 6.05 -15.67 8.54
N GLN A 193 5.86 -15.39 7.26
CA GLN A 193 5.78 -14.03 6.74
C GLN A 193 4.55 -13.85 5.87
N ARG A 194 4.06 -12.62 5.88
CA ARG A 194 3.00 -12.17 4.99
C ARG A 194 3.62 -11.33 3.88
N VAL A 195 3.37 -11.73 2.63
CA VAL A 195 3.78 -10.99 1.44
C VAL A 195 2.52 -10.53 0.73
N VAL A 196 2.47 -9.26 0.36
CA VAL A 196 1.37 -8.68 -0.41
C VAL A 196 1.84 -8.43 -1.83
N ILE A 197 1.09 -8.97 -2.79
CA ILE A 197 1.26 -8.68 -4.21
C ILE A 197 0.09 -7.80 -4.62
N LEU A 198 0.39 -6.55 -4.92
CA LEU A 198 -0.56 -5.52 -5.30
C LEU A 198 -0.43 -5.22 -6.78
N GLY A 199 -1.53 -5.20 -7.52
CA GLY A 199 -1.51 -4.86 -8.94
C GLY A 199 -2.88 -4.73 -9.56
N PRO A 200 -2.98 -4.32 -10.83
CA PRO A 200 -4.24 -4.21 -11.54
C PRO A 200 -4.93 -5.57 -11.67
N GLN A 201 -6.26 -5.55 -11.59
CA GLN A 201 -7.07 -6.77 -11.75
C GLN A 201 -6.81 -7.47 -13.09
N ARG A 202 -6.57 -6.70 -14.16
CA ARG A 202 -6.29 -7.25 -15.49
C ARG A 202 -4.99 -8.08 -15.52
N VAL A 203 -3.95 -7.66 -14.80
CA VAL A 203 -2.66 -8.36 -14.73
C VAL A 203 -2.74 -9.55 -13.77
N LEU A 204 -3.13 -9.30 -12.52
CA LEU A 204 -3.18 -10.33 -11.49
C LEU A 204 -4.28 -11.36 -11.78
N GLY A 205 -5.44 -10.93 -12.29
CA GLY A 205 -6.53 -11.83 -12.69
C GLY A 205 -6.14 -12.72 -13.88
N ALA A 206 -5.39 -12.18 -14.85
CA ALA A 206 -4.85 -13.02 -15.92
C ALA A 206 -3.95 -14.14 -15.36
N MET A 207 -3.07 -13.82 -14.40
CA MET A 207 -2.19 -14.80 -13.76
C MET A 207 -2.96 -15.85 -12.93
N GLU A 208 -4.12 -15.50 -12.38
CA GLU A 208 -4.97 -16.46 -11.66
C GLU A 208 -5.70 -17.43 -12.61
N ILE A 209 -5.95 -17.02 -13.86
CA ILE A 209 -6.65 -17.84 -14.86
C ILE A 209 -5.67 -18.62 -15.74
N GLN A 210 -4.49 -18.07 -15.99
CA GLN A 210 -3.47 -18.68 -16.85
C GLN A 210 -2.99 -20.01 -16.29
N GLN A 211 -3.21 -21.06 -17.05
CA GLN A 211 -2.87 -22.43 -16.67
C GLN A 211 -1.44 -22.76 -17.07
N ILE A 212 -0.68 -23.32 -16.15
CA ILE A 212 0.64 -23.86 -16.44
C ILE A 212 0.46 -25.22 -17.10
N VAL A 213 0.67 -25.28 -18.41
CA VAL A 213 0.65 -26.54 -19.16
C VAL A 213 1.97 -27.26 -18.90
N GLN A 214 1.95 -28.26 -18.06
CA GLN A 214 3.11 -29.15 -17.90
C GLN A 214 3.22 -30.08 -19.12
N LEU A 215 4.21 -29.82 -19.94
CA LEU A 215 4.54 -30.67 -21.12
C LEU A 215 5.15 -32.03 -20.74
N THR A 216 5.39 -32.31 -19.49
CA THR A 216 5.90 -33.59 -19.01
C THR A 216 4.75 -34.48 -18.52
N SER A 217 4.74 -35.72 -18.95
CA SER A 217 3.75 -36.79 -18.67
C SER A 217 3.63 -37.18 -17.17
N TYR A 218 4.16 -36.42 -16.27
CA TYR A 218 3.98 -36.56 -14.82
C TYR A 218 2.71 -35.83 -14.43
N GLN A 219 1.58 -36.44 -14.66
CA GLN A 219 0.33 -36.00 -14.07
C GLN A 219 0.43 -36.18 -12.56
N ARG A 220 0.30 -35.07 -11.81
CA ARG A 220 0.16 -35.10 -10.38
C ARG A 220 -1.05 -35.98 -10.02
N PRO A 221 -0.94 -36.95 -9.09
CA PRO A 221 -2.09 -37.72 -8.65
C PRO A 221 -3.14 -36.76 -8.05
N GLY A 222 -4.21 -36.50 -8.77
CA GLY A 222 -5.25 -35.58 -8.35
C GLY A 222 -5.80 -34.68 -9.46
N GLY A 223 -5.17 -34.63 -10.63
CA GLY A 223 -5.75 -34.10 -11.87
C GLY A 223 -6.15 -32.60 -11.82
N GLY A 224 -5.45 -31.76 -11.05
CA GLY A 224 -5.68 -30.31 -11.03
C GLY A 224 -4.80 -29.59 -12.04
N THR A 225 -5.38 -28.63 -12.76
CA THR A 225 -4.62 -27.70 -13.61
C THR A 225 -4.09 -26.58 -12.72
N ASP A 226 -2.77 -26.54 -12.53
CA ASP A 226 -2.16 -25.48 -11.74
C ASP A 226 -2.15 -24.17 -12.52
N THR A 227 -2.55 -23.07 -11.88
CA THR A 227 -2.44 -21.73 -12.43
C THR A 227 -1.17 -21.03 -11.91
N VAL A 228 -0.73 -19.97 -12.59
CA VAL A 228 0.42 -19.16 -12.16
C VAL A 228 0.24 -18.73 -10.70
N GLY A 229 -0.89 -18.08 -10.40
CA GLY A 229 -1.19 -17.61 -9.03
C GLY A 229 -1.32 -18.76 -8.04
N GLY A 230 -1.93 -19.89 -8.42
CA GLY A 230 -2.04 -21.08 -7.58
C GLY A 230 -0.69 -21.68 -7.23
N THR A 231 0.19 -21.83 -8.21
CA THR A 231 1.55 -22.35 -8.01
C THR A 231 2.38 -21.45 -7.09
N VAL A 232 2.32 -20.13 -7.28
CA VAL A 232 3.02 -19.17 -6.42
C VAL A 232 2.53 -19.29 -4.97
N LYS A 233 1.22 -19.31 -4.76
CA LYS A 233 0.63 -19.46 -3.42
C LYS A 233 1.02 -20.78 -2.74
N GLU A 234 0.99 -21.90 -3.49
CA GLU A 234 1.29 -23.23 -2.94
C GLU A 234 2.76 -23.40 -2.57
N VAL A 235 3.67 -23.00 -3.45
CA VAL A 235 5.11 -23.07 -3.20
C VAL A 235 5.50 -22.21 -2.00
N LEU A 236 4.98 -20.99 -1.91
CA LEU A 236 5.28 -20.08 -0.81
C LEU A 236 4.64 -20.53 0.51
N LYS A 237 3.45 -21.14 0.45
CA LYS A 237 2.83 -21.76 1.63
C LYS A 237 3.70 -22.90 2.19
N GLY A 238 4.32 -23.70 1.33
CA GLY A 238 5.29 -24.72 1.73
C GLY A 238 6.53 -24.14 2.42
N ALA A 239 6.87 -22.87 2.12
CA ALA A 239 7.94 -22.12 2.77
C ALA A 239 7.49 -21.27 3.98
N ASN A 240 6.29 -21.49 4.52
CA ASN A 240 5.66 -20.68 5.59
C ASN A 240 5.41 -19.20 5.21
N VAL A 241 5.23 -18.90 3.94
CA VAL A 241 4.93 -17.55 3.47
C VAL A 241 3.47 -17.48 3.03
N GLN A 242 2.72 -16.58 3.65
CA GLN A 242 1.35 -16.28 3.22
C GLN A 242 1.39 -15.18 2.16
N VAL A 243 0.77 -15.42 1.01
CA VAL A 243 0.68 -14.46 -0.08
C VAL A 243 -0.75 -13.96 -0.22
N ASP A 244 -0.91 -12.65 -0.08
CA ASP A 244 -2.18 -11.96 -0.30
C ASP A 244 -2.13 -11.22 -1.64
N TRP A 245 -3.10 -11.50 -2.51
CA TRP A 245 -3.28 -10.80 -3.77
C TRP A 245 -4.28 -9.67 -3.57
N VAL A 246 -3.86 -8.45 -3.90
CA VAL A 246 -4.68 -7.25 -3.74
C VAL A 246 -4.81 -6.55 -5.08
N TYR A 247 -6.05 -6.34 -5.50
CA TYR A 247 -6.36 -5.71 -6.77
C TYR A 247 -6.50 -4.21 -6.60
N ASP A 248 -5.79 -3.46 -7.45
CA ASP A 248 -5.87 -2.01 -7.50
C ASP A 248 -5.68 -1.51 -8.92
N ASP A 249 -6.78 -1.17 -9.57
CA ASP A 249 -6.75 -0.71 -10.96
C ASP A 249 -6.17 0.70 -11.15
N THR A 250 -5.90 1.42 -10.05
CA THR A 250 -5.18 2.70 -10.15
C THR A 250 -3.72 2.53 -10.58
N LEU A 251 -3.19 1.31 -10.50
CA LEU A 251 -1.83 0.97 -10.93
C LEU A 251 -1.70 0.69 -12.44
N ILE A 252 -2.79 0.80 -13.18
CA ILE A 252 -2.78 0.72 -14.64
C ILE A 252 -1.98 1.89 -15.20
N GLY A 253 -0.97 1.59 -16.02
CA GLY A 253 -0.11 2.60 -16.61
C GLY A 253 0.88 3.29 -15.65
N ALA A 254 0.97 2.82 -14.41
CA ALA A 254 1.85 3.39 -13.37
C ALA A 254 3.27 2.80 -13.37
N GLY A 255 3.54 1.79 -14.18
CA GLY A 255 4.86 1.20 -14.36
C GLY A 255 5.77 1.99 -15.30
N ALA A 256 7.00 1.55 -15.43
CA ALA A 256 7.97 2.17 -16.33
C ALA A 256 7.49 2.14 -17.78
N GLY A 257 7.60 3.26 -18.49
CA GLY A 257 7.17 3.36 -19.89
C GLY A 257 5.66 3.31 -20.11
N GLY A 258 4.83 3.51 -19.06
CA GLY A 258 3.37 3.46 -19.17
C GLY A 258 2.79 2.04 -19.08
N THR A 259 3.59 1.06 -18.69
CA THR A 259 3.16 -0.30 -18.38
C THR A 259 2.42 -0.35 -17.04
N ASP A 260 1.86 -1.49 -16.67
CA ASP A 260 1.19 -1.67 -15.40
C ASP A 260 2.21 -1.92 -14.27
N ALA A 261 1.96 -1.33 -13.12
CA ALA A 261 2.79 -1.58 -11.95
C ALA A 261 2.24 -2.75 -11.12
N VAL A 262 3.10 -3.70 -10.80
CA VAL A 262 2.83 -4.74 -9.80
C VAL A 262 3.84 -4.59 -8.67
N VAL A 263 3.34 -4.45 -7.45
CA VAL A 263 4.18 -4.20 -6.29
C VAL A 263 4.17 -5.43 -5.38
N ILE A 264 5.35 -5.94 -5.09
CA ILE A 264 5.56 -6.99 -4.09
C ILE A 264 6.11 -6.32 -2.85
N THR A 265 5.42 -6.46 -1.73
CA THR A 265 5.85 -5.87 -0.47
C THR A 265 5.68 -6.84 0.70
N ILE A 266 6.57 -6.72 1.67
CA ILE A 266 6.46 -7.37 2.97
C ILE A 266 6.00 -6.29 3.95
N PRO A 267 4.71 -6.26 4.33
CA PRO A 267 4.17 -5.18 5.15
C PRO A 267 4.86 -5.06 6.50
N GLU A 268 5.13 -6.18 7.13
CA GLU A 268 5.76 -6.24 8.44
C GLU A 268 7.09 -6.98 8.36
N VAL A 269 8.17 -6.27 8.64
CA VAL A 269 9.52 -6.83 8.68
C VAL A 269 9.96 -6.93 10.13
N GLU A 270 10.07 -8.15 10.62
CA GLU A 270 10.62 -8.40 11.94
C GLU A 270 12.15 -8.32 11.91
N VAL A 271 12.73 -7.70 12.94
CA VAL A 271 14.18 -7.74 13.11
C VAL A 271 14.58 -9.17 13.46
N PRO A 272 15.51 -9.82 12.74
CA PRO A 272 15.95 -11.15 13.08
C PRO A 272 16.52 -11.16 14.51
N MET A 273 15.90 -11.95 15.38
CA MET A 273 16.44 -12.16 16.72
C MET A 273 17.79 -12.85 16.60
N VAL A 274 18.84 -12.16 16.97
CA VAL A 274 20.15 -12.75 17.12
C VAL A 274 20.06 -13.72 18.28
N ASN A 275 20.19 -14.98 17.97
CA ASN A 275 20.28 -16.16 18.82
C ASN A 275 19.85 -16.00 20.31
N SER A 276 19.02 -16.90 20.81
CA SER A 276 18.42 -16.92 22.16
C SER A 276 19.41 -16.84 23.34
N THR A 277 20.69 -16.94 23.09
CA THR A 277 21.79 -16.75 24.08
C THR A 277 22.16 -15.29 24.31
N VAL A 278 21.83 -14.38 23.39
CA VAL A 278 21.97 -12.95 23.61
C VAL A 278 20.70 -12.45 24.26
N ASN A 279 20.81 -11.83 25.43
CA ASN A 279 19.70 -11.39 26.26
C ASN A 279 18.73 -10.49 25.46
N THR A 280 17.68 -11.10 24.88
CA THR A 280 16.66 -10.45 24.09
C THR A 280 15.92 -9.34 24.86
N ASN A 281 15.92 -9.40 26.20
CA ASN A 281 15.31 -8.37 27.04
C ASN A 281 16.05 -7.04 26.99
N GLU A 282 17.33 -7.00 26.64
CA GLU A 282 18.09 -5.74 26.50
C GLU A 282 17.74 -5.03 25.20
N PHE A 283 17.56 -5.76 24.10
CA PHE A 283 17.05 -5.19 22.86
C PHE A 283 15.61 -4.68 22.99
N ALA A 284 14.76 -5.40 23.71
CA ALA A 284 13.39 -4.97 23.98
C ALA A 284 13.32 -3.67 24.79
N LYS A 285 14.35 -3.34 25.58
CA LYS A 285 14.44 -2.06 26.29
C LYS A 285 14.79 -0.88 25.37
N LEU A 286 15.47 -1.14 24.25
CA LEU A 286 15.85 -0.10 23.29
C LEU A 286 14.70 0.27 22.35
N THR A 287 13.85 -0.69 22.02
CA THR A 287 12.69 -0.47 21.14
C THR A 287 11.51 -1.31 21.58
N PRO A 288 10.37 -0.70 21.93
CA PRO A 288 9.17 -1.44 22.29
C PRO A 288 8.54 -2.23 21.12
N SER A 289 8.95 -1.94 19.87
CA SER A 289 8.50 -2.65 18.68
C SER A 289 9.67 -2.94 17.77
N LEU A 290 10.04 -4.20 17.65
CA LEU A 290 11.07 -4.69 16.73
C LEU A 290 10.50 -4.90 15.32
N ALA A 291 9.17 -4.99 15.19
CA ALA A 291 8.49 -5.03 13.91
C ALA A 291 8.26 -3.61 13.41
N ALA A 292 8.65 -3.35 12.18
CA ALA A 292 8.40 -2.08 11.51
C ALA A 292 7.76 -2.36 10.15
N ASN A 293 6.70 -1.63 9.84
CA ASN A 293 6.11 -1.71 8.51
C ASN A 293 7.11 -1.22 7.46
N ALA A 294 7.14 -1.86 6.32
CA ALA A 294 7.97 -1.45 5.21
C ALA A 294 7.57 -0.06 4.70
N LEU A 295 6.27 0.14 4.55
CA LEU A 295 5.66 1.41 4.21
C LEU A 295 4.81 1.89 5.40
N MET A 296 5.01 3.13 5.81
CA MET A 296 4.30 3.74 6.93
C MET A 296 3.48 4.92 6.46
N PHE A 297 2.42 5.18 7.18
CA PHE A 297 1.70 6.44 7.12
C PHE A 297 1.22 6.82 8.52
N THR A 298 0.94 8.09 8.71
CA THR A 298 0.36 8.62 9.95
C THR A 298 -0.76 9.57 9.59
N ASP A 299 -1.86 9.52 10.34
CA ASP A 299 -3.00 10.38 10.10
C ASP A 299 -3.63 10.88 11.41
N MET A 300 -4.63 11.74 11.30
CA MET A 300 -5.55 12.04 12.37
C MET A 300 -6.57 10.90 12.51
N ALA A 301 -7.10 10.69 13.72
CA ALA A 301 -8.07 9.63 13.99
C ALA A 301 -9.34 9.72 13.11
N ALA A 302 -9.76 10.95 12.83
CA ALA A 302 -10.91 11.26 11.97
C ALA A 302 -10.73 12.67 11.37
N PRO A 303 -11.35 12.95 10.21
CA PRO A 303 -11.43 14.30 9.70
C PRO A 303 -12.10 15.24 10.70
N ARG A 304 -11.51 16.42 10.90
CA ARG A 304 -12.09 17.49 11.71
C ARG A 304 -13.09 18.26 10.86
N GLU A 305 -14.30 18.43 11.34
CA GLU A 305 -15.35 19.22 10.68
C GLU A 305 -15.49 20.57 11.37
N ILE A 306 -15.47 21.65 10.59
CA ILE A 306 -15.60 23.02 11.07
C ILE A 306 -16.80 23.65 10.34
N PRO A 307 -18.00 23.64 10.94
CA PRO A 307 -19.15 24.31 10.37
C PRO A 307 -19.01 25.83 10.60
N THR A 308 -19.21 26.61 9.54
CA THR A 308 -19.19 28.07 9.58
C THR A 308 -20.48 28.61 8.96
N PRO A 309 -21.29 29.35 9.69
CA PRO A 309 -22.48 29.99 9.13
C PRO A 309 -22.06 31.11 8.16
N ILE A 310 -22.72 31.14 6.99
CA ILE A 310 -22.53 32.16 5.98
C ILE A 310 -23.77 33.08 5.93
N ALA A 311 -23.57 34.34 5.50
CA ALA A 311 -24.64 35.28 5.25
C ALA A 311 -25.68 34.70 4.27
N GLY A 312 -26.96 34.78 4.60
CA GLY A 312 -28.04 34.21 3.79
C GLY A 312 -28.56 32.86 4.30
N GLY A 313 -28.11 32.39 5.47
CA GLY A 313 -28.60 31.16 6.09
C GLY A 313 -27.98 29.86 5.56
N ALA A 314 -26.93 29.97 4.74
CA ALA A 314 -26.13 28.82 4.33
C ALA A 314 -25.12 28.42 5.42
N ILE A 315 -24.80 27.13 5.43
CA ILE A 315 -23.75 26.56 6.29
C ILE A 315 -22.64 26.04 5.39
N ASP A 316 -21.44 26.50 5.68
CA ASP A 316 -20.20 26.02 5.07
C ASP A 316 -19.52 25.03 6.03
N VAL A 317 -19.36 23.80 5.60
CA VAL A 317 -18.66 22.78 6.38
C VAL A 317 -17.32 22.50 5.74
N LEU A 318 -16.25 22.86 6.43
CA LEU A 318 -14.90 22.48 6.06
C LEU A 318 -14.53 21.19 6.78
N SER A 319 -14.25 20.14 6.02
CA SER A 319 -13.66 18.91 6.54
C SER A 319 -12.18 18.91 6.25
N GLU A 320 -11.36 18.75 7.27
CA GLU A 320 -9.90 18.73 7.14
C GLU A 320 -9.28 17.54 7.86
N MET A 321 -8.26 16.97 7.25
CA MET A 321 -7.50 15.85 7.79
C MET A 321 -6.01 16.04 7.49
N ARG A 322 -5.18 15.88 8.49
CA ARG A 322 -3.73 15.90 8.33
C ARG A 322 -3.21 14.48 8.27
N SER A 323 -2.36 14.21 7.28
CA SER A 323 -1.72 12.89 7.10
C SER A 323 -0.34 13.05 6.47
N THR A 324 0.49 12.05 6.60
CA THR A 324 1.69 11.91 5.77
C THR A 324 1.32 11.28 4.43
N ALA A 325 2.16 11.46 3.42
CA ALA A 325 2.21 10.55 2.29
C ALA A 325 2.75 9.17 2.75
N GLY A 326 2.62 8.16 1.90
CA GLY A 326 3.32 6.89 2.15
C GLY A 326 4.83 7.12 2.14
N TRP A 327 5.52 6.61 3.13
CA TRP A 327 6.97 6.69 3.21
C TRP A 327 7.58 5.37 3.66
N ALA A 328 8.63 4.96 2.96
CA ALA A 328 9.25 3.68 3.23
C ALA A 328 10.34 3.82 4.29
N VAL A 329 10.20 3.04 5.34
CA VAL A 329 11.22 2.89 6.38
C VAL A 329 12.21 1.79 5.97
N ARG A 330 11.70 0.78 5.24
CA ARG A 330 12.47 -0.36 4.75
C ARG A 330 12.24 -0.58 3.26
N PRO A 331 12.90 0.22 2.42
CA PRO A 331 12.74 0.13 0.97
C PRO A 331 13.16 -1.24 0.40
N GLU A 332 14.04 -1.95 1.10
CA GLU A 332 14.46 -3.31 0.76
C GLU A 332 13.33 -4.34 0.74
N ALA A 333 12.22 -4.06 1.43
CA ALA A 333 11.03 -4.91 1.47
C ALA A 333 10.06 -4.66 0.30
N ILE A 334 10.37 -3.70 -0.57
CA ILE A 334 9.50 -3.27 -1.67
C ILE A 334 10.17 -3.61 -3.00
N THR A 335 9.42 -4.26 -3.88
CA THR A 335 9.82 -4.53 -5.26
C THR A 335 8.70 -4.06 -6.18
N ILE A 336 9.03 -3.24 -7.16
CA ILE A 336 8.10 -2.69 -8.15
C ILE A 336 8.41 -3.34 -9.49
N LEU A 337 7.46 -4.06 -10.04
CA LEU A 337 7.57 -4.72 -11.33
C LEU A 337 6.74 -3.96 -12.35
N SER A 338 7.32 -3.70 -13.50
CA SER A 338 6.63 -3.08 -14.64
C SER A 338 6.25 -4.17 -15.63
N MET A 339 4.96 -4.39 -15.84
CA MET A 339 4.42 -5.47 -16.66
C MET A 339 3.52 -4.90 -17.75
N ASP A 340 3.78 -5.28 -19.00
CA ASP A 340 2.93 -4.90 -20.11
C ASP A 340 1.77 -5.89 -20.24
N TYR A 341 0.54 -5.37 -20.27
CA TYR A 341 -0.68 -6.16 -20.47
C TYR A 341 -1.16 -6.12 -21.92
N SER A 342 -0.66 -5.20 -22.73
CA SER A 342 -1.08 -5.08 -24.14
C SER A 342 -0.84 -6.36 -24.91
N ALA A 343 -1.79 -6.72 -25.78
CA ALA A 343 -1.68 -7.85 -26.70
C ALA A 343 -1.04 -7.41 -28.01
#